data_2c5d319e2584332fd33a85735725e4a6
#
_entry.id   2c5d319e2584332fd33a85735725e4a6
#
_cell.length_a   1.000
_cell.length_b   1.000
_cell.length_c   1.000
_cell.angle_alpha   90.00
_cell.angle_beta   90.00
_cell.angle_gamma   90.00
#
_symmetry.space_group_name_H-M   'P 1'
#
loop_
_entity.id
_entity.type
_entity.pdbx_description
1 polymer ?
#
loop_
_entity_poly.entity_id
_entity_poly.type
_entity_poly.pdbx_seq_one_letter_code
_entity_poly.pdbx_strand_id
1 'polypeptide(L)'
;MYQTWARRPDSADLAANGLTHESMTMKLAAAYEAIAKECGLFLSQTGSAFYNITLNHPEIELYDSDKTHPSLAGSYLAAICHYAVIYGKSPIGISYARSIGAEKARILQNAAHEAVFGQSIVTKEYARSSEGVTETPETESDWRQDGILKILTIGNSFSDDTMEYVGAIAKSIGVKNISLGNLYYGGCSLNMHYNYALNNSPVYDYRTNTGNGWRTKSGCTMQEAILAENWDFISLQQGTGDGSRFTRPQSYANLSKLIDYVKKKADKSAQLIWNMTWSDQGTSTRPEILSYNGDSLKMYEKIVETVKSEVLAMEEIVLVSPTGTAIQNARTSFVGDTLTRDGYHLSYALGRYIAGLTFVRALTGLPIDEIGFIPQGINDDAAAVAIESVNNAIQKPYQVTPSIFT
;
A
#
# COMPACT_ATOMS: atom_id res chain seq x y z
N MET A 1 7.86 15.78 -16.19
CA MET A 1 6.79 16.75 -16.54
C MET A 1 6.32 17.46 -15.28
N TYR A 2 5.81 18.68 -15.39
CA TYR A 2 5.35 19.51 -14.28
C TYR A 2 3.87 19.86 -14.45
N GLN A 3 3.00 19.38 -13.56
CA GLN A 3 1.59 19.71 -13.52
C GLN A 3 1.40 21.09 -12.88
N THR A 4 0.82 22.02 -13.59
CA THR A 4 0.46 23.33 -13.03
C THR A 4 -0.81 23.24 -12.16
N TRP A 5 -1.08 24.26 -11.36
CA TRP A 5 -2.25 24.36 -10.49
C TRP A 5 -3.39 25.17 -11.11
N ALA A 6 -4.60 24.99 -10.55
CA ALA A 6 -5.77 25.79 -10.90
C ALA A 6 -5.64 27.22 -10.33
N ARG A 7 -6.43 28.16 -10.86
CA ARG A 7 -6.58 29.51 -10.29
C ARG A 7 -7.14 29.46 -8.87
N ARG A 8 -6.83 30.46 -8.03
CA ARG A 8 -7.39 30.56 -6.69
C ARG A 8 -8.94 30.49 -6.74
N PRO A 9 -9.64 29.89 -5.75
CA PRO A 9 -11.10 29.68 -5.81
C PRO A 9 -11.94 30.91 -6.08
N ASP A 10 -11.49 32.09 -5.66
CA ASP A 10 -12.18 33.39 -5.86
C ASP A 10 -11.66 34.16 -7.09
N SER A 11 -10.96 33.52 -7.99
CA SER A 11 -10.50 34.14 -9.24
C SER A 11 -11.66 34.34 -10.22
N ALA A 12 -11.80 35.56 -10.75
CA ALA A 12 -12.81 35.88 -11.77
C ALA A 12 -12.61 35.07 -13.06
N ASP A 13 -11.40 34.67 -13.38
CA ASP A 13 -11.08 33.83 -14.54
C ASP A 13 -11.79 32.49 -14.53
N LEU A 14 -12.02 31.90 -13.34
CA LEU A 14 -12.74 30.64 -13.23
C LEU A 14 -14.18 30.79 -13.71
N ALA A 15 -14.91 31.77 -13.16
CA ALA A 15 -16.29 32.02 -13.51
C ALA A 15 -16.44 32.44 -14.98
N ALA A 16 -15.53 33.28 -15.52
CA ALA A 16 -15.52 33.72 -16.89
C ALA A 16 -15.36 32.56 -17.90
N ASN A 17 -14.73 31.47 -17.48
CA ASN A 17 -14.52 30.28 -18.32
C ASN A 17 -15.45 29.10 -17.94
N GLY A 18 -16.46 29.30 -17.10
CA GLY A 18 -17.39 28.26 -16.66
C GLY A 18 -16.70 27.15 -15.85
N LEU A 19 -15.65 27.51 -15.12
CA LEU A 19 -14.87 26.58 -14.30
C LEU A 19 -15.02 26.88 -12.81
N THR A 20 -14.86 25.88 -11.99
CA THR A 20 -14.56 25.99 -10.57
C THR A 20 -13.09 25.69 -10.33
N HIS A 21 -12.55 26.02 -9.17
CA HIS A 21 -11.20 25.62 -8.77
C HIS A 21 -11.00 24.11 -8.90
N GLU A 22 -11.97 23.34 -8.42
CA GLU A 22 -11.99 21.87 -8.49
C GLU A 22 -12.01 21.38 -9.96
N SER A 23 -12.97 21.83 -10.77
CA SER A 23 -13.09 21.36 -12.16
C SER A 23 -11.87 21.73 -13.01
N MET A 24 -11.23 22.88 -12.74
CA MET A 24 -9.98 23.23 -13.39
C MET A 24 -8.83 22.31 -12.94
N THR A 25 -8.73 22.05 -11.64
CA THR A 25 -7.73 21.12 -11.09
C THR A 25 -7.84 19.74 -11.74
N MET A 26 -9.06 19.18 -11.81
CA MET A 26 -9.29 17.85 -12.38
C MET A 26 -8.94 17.77 -13.87
N LYS A 27 -9.33 18.79 -14.64
CA LYS A 27 -8.98 18.85 -16.06
C LYS A 27 -7.48 18.94 -16.29
N LEU A 28 -6.78 19.75 -15.49
CA LEU A 28 -5.31 19.85 -15.55
C LEU A 28 -4.66 18.52 -15.16
N ALA A 29 -5.08 17.91 -14.05
CA ALA A 29 -4.52 16.65 -13.61
C ALA A 29 -4.68 15.57 -14.68
N ALA A 30 -5.88 15.37 -15.21
CA ALA A 30 -6.16 14.41 -16.27
C ALA A 30 -5.31 14.62 -17.53
N ALA A 31 -5.18 15.88 -17.98
CA ALA A 31 -4.39 16.21 -19.18
C ALA A 31 -2.89 15.92 -18.97
N TYR A 32 -2.33 16.33 -17.83
CA TYR A 32 -0.92 16.12 -17.53
C TYR A 32 -0.59 14.64 -17.31
N GLU A 33 -1.47 13.88 -16.66
CA GLU A 33 -1.31 12.44 -16.47
C GLU A 33 -1.35 11.67 -17.79
N ALA A 34 -2.31 12.01 -18.67
CA ALA A 34 -2.40 11.38 -19.99
C ALA A 34 -1.11 11.57 -20.79
N ILE A 35 -0.61 12.82 -20.86
CA ILE A 35 0.61 13.14 -21.61
C ILE A 35 1.84 12.49 -20.95
N ALA A 36 1.95 12.52 -19.61
CA ALA A 36 3.06 11.91 -18.91
C ALA A 36 3.11 10.39 -19.15
N LYS A 37 1.96 9.74 -19.15
CA LYS A 37 1.82 8.31 -19.46
C LYS A 37 2.20 7.99 -20.91
N GLU A 38 1.68 8.77 -21.86
CA GLU A 38 1.97 8.60 -23.29
C GLU A 38 3.46 8.76 -23.60
N CYS A 39 4.10 9.75 -22.98
CA CYS A 39 5.51 10.06 -23.22
C CYS A 39 6.48 9.31 -22.30
N GLY A 40 6.00 8.47 -21.36
CA GLY A 40 6.85 7.76 -20.38
C GLY A 40 7.60 8.71 -19.43
N LEU A 41 7.00 9.84 -19.05
CA LEU A 41 7.63 10.88 -18.25
C LEU A 41 7.19 10.80 -16.77
N PHE A 42 8.12 11.12 -15.87
CA PHE A 42 7.77 11.40 -14.48
C PHE A 42 6.93 12.68 -14.38
N LEU A 43 5.88 12.66 -13.54
CA LEU A 43 4.97 13.77 -13.32
C LEU A 43 5.13 14.35 -11.92
N SER A 44 5.48 15.63 -11.84
CA SER A 44 5.39 16.41 -10.60
C SER A 44 3.95 16.90 -10.42
N GLN A 45 3.20 16.28 -9.53
CA GLN A 45 1.77 16.54 -9.30
C GLN A 45 1.52 17.77 -8.42
N THR A 46 2.20 18.86 -8.72
CA THR A 46 2.14 20.10 -7.92
C THR A 46 0.72 20.66 -7.85
N GLY A 47 -0.06 20.61 -8.94
CA GLY A 47 -1.45 21.07 -8.95
C GLY A 47 -2.33 20.30 -7.97
N SER A 48 -2.11 19.01 -7.83
CA SER A 48 -2.79 18.16 -6.85
C SER A 48 -2.44 18.55 -5.41
N ALA A 49 -1.16 18.86 -5.14
CA ALA A 49 -0.73 19.36 -3.84
C ALA A 49 -1.35 20.72 -3.50
N PHE A 50 -1.44 21.64 -4.48
CA PHE A 50 -2.12 22.93 -4.30
C PHE A 50 -3.59 22.74 -3.95
N TYR A 51 -4.29 21.84 -4.66
CA TYR A 51 -5.68 21.52 -4.40
C TYR A 51 -5.91 20.99 -2.97
N ASN A 52 -5.09 20.06 -2.54
CA ASN A 52 -5.13 19.51 -1.18
C ASN A 52 -5.01 20.62 -0.12
N ILE A 53 -4.00 21.48 -0.23
CA ILE A 53 -3.79 22.59 0.73
C ILE A 53 -4.94 23.60 0.66
N THR A 54 -5.42 23.96 -0.53
CA THR A 54 -6.51 24.92 -0.68
C THR A 54 -7.80 24.44 -0.01
N LEU A 55 -8.07 23.15 -0.01
CA LEU A 55 -9.25 22.56 0.64
C LEU A 55 -9.07 22.35 2.15
N ASN A 56 -7.94 21.78 2.56
CA ASN A 56 -7.77 21.29 3.92
C ASN A 56 -7.04 22.28 4.84
N HIS A 57 -6.31 23.26 4.27
CA HIS A 57 -5.53 24.25 4.97
C HIS A 57 -5.69 25.64 4.36
N PRO A 58 -6.92 26.18 4.31
CA PRO A 58 -7.23 27.48 3.68
C PRO A 58 -6.52 28.66 4.37
N GLU A 59 -6.02 28.47 5.59
CA GLU A 59 -5.19 29.43 6.30
C GLU A 59 -3.77 29.58 5.73
N ILE A 60 -3.37 28.68 4.81
CA ILE A 60 -2.09 28.77 4.11
C ILE A 60 -2.32 29.34 2.71
N GLU A 61 -2.07 30.63 2.57
CA GLU A 61 -2.22 31.30 1.27
C GLU A 61 -1.11 30.84 0.29
N LEU A 62 -1.53 30.13 -0.74
CA LEU A 62 -0.64 29.57 -1.77
C LEU A 62 -0.45 30.50 -2.98
N TYR A 63 -1.30 31.52 -3.14
CA TYR A 63 -1.34 32.38 -4.31
C TYR A 63 -0.85 33.80 -3.96
N ASP A 64 -0.31 34.48 -4.95
CA ASP A 64 -0.07 35.92 -4.87
C ASP A 64 -1.37 36.71 -5.07
N SER A 65 -1.30 38.02 -4.95
CA SER A 65 -2.41 38.96 -5.09
C SER A 65 -3.16 38.84 -6.41
N ASP A 66 -2.50 38.37 -7.46
CA ASP A 66 -3.11 38.13 -8.78
C ASP A 66 -3.93 36.84 -8.89
N LYS A 67 -4.01 36.03 -7.82
CA LYS A 67 -4.77 34.78 -7.72
C LYS A 67 -4.34 33.69 -8.71
N THR A 68 -3.16 33.83 -9.25
CA THR A 68 -2.62 33.00 -10.33
C THR A 68 -1.23 32.49 -10.02
N HIS A 69 -0.30 33.41 -9.74
CA HIS A 69 1.08 33.07 -9.42
C HIS A 69 1.20 32.59 -7.97
N PRO A 70 2.22 31.77 -7.68
CA PRO A 70 2.38 31.22 -6.34
C PRO A 70 2.96 32.26 -5.40
N SER A 71 2.43 32.30 -4.18
CA SER A 71 3.06 32.99 -3.03
C SER A 71 4.39 32.31 -2.67
N LEU A 72 5.03 32.81 -1.59
CA LEU A 72 6.21 32.13 -1.05
C LEU A 72 5.90 30.70 -0.61
N ALA A 73 4.73 30.45 0.03
CA ALA A 73 4.30 29.13 0.44
C ALA A 73 3.98 28.23 -0.76
N GLY A 74 3.30 28.78 -1.78
CA GLY A 74 3.05 28.07 -3.05
C GLY A 74 4.34 27.72 -3.78
N SER A 75 5.29 28.63 -3.86
CA SER A 75 6.61 28.39 -4.47
C SER A 75 7.39 27.30 -3.74
N TYR A 76 7.33 27.30 -2.40
CA TYR A 76 7.92 26.25 -1.58
C TYR A 76 7.26 24.88 -1.87
N LEU A 77 5.93 24.82 -1.86
CA LEU A 77 5.19 23.61 -2.18
C LEU A 77 5.57 23.04 -3.55
N ALA A 78 5.63 23.89 -4.58
CA ALA A 78 6.06 23.49 -5.91
C ALA A 78 7.50 22.92 -5.90
N ALA A 79 8.42 23.61 -5.24
CA ALA A 79 9.82 23.17 -5.15
C ALA A 79 9.98 21.81 -4.48
N ILE A 80 9.27 21.55 -3.39
CA ILE A 80 9.35 20.26 -2.68
C ILE A 80 8.62 19.13 -3.41
N CYS A 81 7.57 19.40 -4.20
CA CYS A 81 7.01 18.42 -5.14
C CYS A 81 8.04 18.02 -6.21
N HIS A 82 8.77 18.99 -6.75
CA HIS A 82 9.83 18.71 -7.73
C HIS A 82 10.98 17.95 -7.10
N TYR A 83 11.41 18.34 -5.89
CA TYR A 83 12.40 17.59 -5.13
C TYR A 83 11.98 16.12 -4.97
N ALA A 84 10.73 15.87 -4.57
CA ALA A 84 10.22 14.53 -4.37
C ALA A 84 10.28 13.68 -5.64
N VAL A 85 9.91 14.26 -6.79
CA VAL A 85 9.95 13.55 -8.09
C VAL A 85 11.37 13.35 -8.61
N ILE A 86 12.21 14.39 -8.55
CA ILE A 86 13.56 14.34 -9.13
C ILE A 86 14.47 13.39 -8.33
N TYR A 87 14.39 13.44 -7.01
CA TYR A 87 15.26 12.62 -6.15
C TYR A 87 14.61 11.31 -5.70
N GLY A 88 13.30 11.10 -5.96
CA GLY A 88 12.55 9.95 -5.46
C GLY A 88 12.51 9.88 -3.93
N LYS A 89 12.63 11.04 -3.25
CA LYS A 89 12.70 11.13 -1.79
C LYS A 89 11.54 11.91 -1.22
N SER A 90 11.02 11.46 -0.07
CA SER A 90 10.02 12.22 0.67
C SER A 90 10.53 13.61 1.03
N PRO A 91 9.72 14.67 0.84
CA PRO A 91 10.08 16.01 1.28
C PRO A 91 9.85 16.26 2.77
N ILE A 92 9.25 15.28 3.48
CA ILE A 92 8.99 15.37 4.92
C ILE A 92 10.33 15.45 5.67
N GLY A 93 10.43 16.42 6.58
CA GLY A 93 11.65 16.62 7.36
C GLY A 93 12.72 17.52 6.72
N ILE A 94 12.46 18.09 5.54
CA ILE A 94 13.37 19.11 4.96
C ILE A 94 13.45 20.29 5.92
N SER A 95 14.65 20.55 6.44
CA SER A 95 14.88 21.65 7.41
C SER A 95 14.80 23.06 6.80
N TYR A 96 15.02 23.18 5.49
CA TYR A 96 14.92 24.46 4.79
C TYR A 96 13.45 24.84 4.61
N ALA A 97 12.98 25.82 5.36
CA ALA A 97 11.61 26.32 5.31
C ALA A 97 11.54 27.83 5.01
N ARG A 98 12.69 28.49 4.82
CA ARG A 98 12.78 29.94 4.66
C ARG A 98 11.92 30.67 5.73
N SER A 99 11.20 31.74 5.37
CA SER A 99 10.33 32.51 6.26
C SER A 99 8.88 31.97 6.37
N ILE A 100 8.62 30.74 5.91
CA ILE A 100 7.27 30.12 5.95
C ILE A 100 6.89 29.71 7.38
N GLY A 101 7.85 29.34 8.19
CA GLY A 101 7.68 28.80 9.53
C GLY A 101 7.57 27.25 9.52
N ALA A 102 8.09 26.63 10.57
CA ALA A 102 8.25 25.18 10.63
C ALA A 102 6.92 24.39 10.53
N GLU A 103 5.87 24.88 11.18
CA GLU A 103 4.56 24.22 11.17
C GLU A 103 3.94 24.23 9.77
N LYS A 104 3.88 25.39 9.11
CA LYS A 104 3.37 25.48 7.73
C LYS A 104 4.23 24.66 6.77
N ALA A 105 5.56 24.69 6.94
CA ALA A 105 6.45 23.89 6.10
C ALA A 105 6.15 22.40 6.24
N ARG A 106 5.89 21.89 7.45
CA ARG A 106 5.53 20.50 7.70
C ARG A 106 4.20 20.12 7.00
N ILE A 107 3.19 20.96 7.05
CA ILE A 107 1.91 20.76 6.36
C ILE A 107 2.13 20.67 4.85
N LEU A 108 2.90 21.60 4.28
CA LEU A 108 3.22 21.62 2.84
C LEU A 108 4.05 20.41 2.43
N GLN A 109 4.99 19.95 3.27
CA GLN A 109 5.79 18.76 3.03
C GLN A 109 4.92 17.49 2.99
N ASN A 110 3.94 17.36 3.88
CA ASN A 110 2.99 16.24 3.86
C ASN A 110 2.15 16.27 2.58
N ALA A 111 1.60 17.42 2.18
CA ALA A 111 0.81 17.55 0.97
C ALA A 111 1.64 17.23 -0.31
N ALA A 112 2.89 17.65 -0.36
CA ALA A 112 3.79 17.30 -1.46
C ALA A 112 4.12 15.80 -1.48
N HIS A 113 4.33 15.19 -0.31
CA HIS A 113 4.52 13.75 -0.19
C HIS A 113 3.31 12.97 -0.70
N GLU A 114 2.12 13.35 -0.23
CA GLU A 114 0.87 12.72 -0.66
C GLU A 114 0.63 12.88 -2.18
N ALA A 115 0.89 14.04 -2.73
CA ALA A 115 0.71 14.29 -4.16
C ALA A 115 1.66 13.46 -5.04
N VAL A 116 2.91 13.27 -4.60
CA VAL A 116 3.94 12.59 -5.41
C VAL A 116 3.96 11.08 -5.20
N PHE A 117 3.72 10.62 -3.97
CA PHE A 117 3.81 9.20 -3.59
C PHE A 117 2.45 8.58 -3.26
N GLY A 118 1.40 9.41 -3.17
CA GLY A 118 0.02 8.97 -3.00
C GLY A 118 -0.66 8.59 -4.32
N GLN A 119 -1.94 8.21 -4.27
CA GLN A 119 -2.75 8.00 -5.47
C GLN A 119 -3.11 9.35 -6.13
N SER A 120 -3.16 9.37 -7.48
CA SER A 120 -3.61 10.53 -8.25
C SER A 120 -5.03 10.96 -7.86
N ILE A 121 -5.25 12.29 -7.80
CA ILE A 121 -6.60 12.84 -7.56
C ILE A 121 -7.58 12.51 -8.69
N VAL A 122 -7.09 12.30 -9.91
CA VAL A 122 -7.93 11.93 -11.07
C VAL A 122 -8.49 10.52 -10.92
N THR A 123 -7.70 9.57 -10.42
CA THR A 123 -8.19 8.20 -10.17
C THR A 123 -9.23 8.13 -9.06
N LYS A 124 -9.18 9.02 -8.08
CA LYS A 124 -10.19 9.07 -7.00
C LYS A 124 -11.56 9.59 -7.47
N GLU A 125 -11.61 10.51 -8.43
CA GLU A 125 -12.86 11.15 -8.84
C GLU A 125 -13.47 10.60 -10.14
N TYR A 126 -12.67 10.06 -11.06
CA TYR A 126 -13.21 9.38 -12.24
C TYR A 126 -14.01 8.13 -11.87
N ALA A 127 -13.67 7.48 -10.76
CA ALA A 127 -14.47 6.40 -10.19
C ALA A 127 -15.82 6.89 -9.62
N ARG A 128 -15.93 8.18 -9.26
CA ARG A 128 -17.18 8.81 -8.77
C ARG A 128 -18.08 9.37 -9.86
N SER A 129 -17.54 9.73 -11.02
CA SER A 129 -18.30 10.43 -12.06
C SER A 129 -18.90 9.55 -13.15
N SER A 130 -18.61 8.25 -13.18
CA SER A 130 -19.13 7.32 -14.20
C SER A 130 -20.42 6.59 -13.79
N GLU A 131 -20.92 6.78 -12.58
CA GLU A 131 -22.19 6.20 -12.15
C GLU A 131 -23.21 7.32 -11.83
N GLY A 132 -24.02 7.67 -12.84
CA GLY A 132 -25.24 8.44 -12.63
C GLY A 132 -26.31 7.57 -11.98
N VAL A 133 -26.31 7.46 -10.67
CA VAL A 133 -27.48 7.04 -9.86
C VAL A 133 -27.48 7.88 -8.58
N THR A 134 -28.58 8.60 -8.39
CA THR A 134 -28.92 9.30 -7.15
C THR A 134 -29.18 8.28 -6.04
N GLU A 135 -28.16 7.96 -5.24
CA GLU A 135 -28.33 7.41 -3.91
C GLU A 135 -27.51 8.27 -2.94
N THR A 136 -28.12 8.61 -1.81
CA THR A 136 -27.48 9.28 -0.67
C THR A 136 -26.16 8.62 -0.31
N PRO A 137 -25.09 9.38 -0.02
CA PRO A 137 -23.78 8.78 0.30
C PRO A 137 -23.90 7.98 1.58
N GLU A 138 -23.89 6.65 1.45
CA GLU A 138 -23.49 5.79 2.55
C GLU A 138 -22.00 6.10 2.81
N THR A 139 -21.69 6.53 4.00
CA THR A 139 -20.36 6.91 4.46
C THR A 139 -19.38 5.76 4.21
N GLU A 140 -18.43 5.96 3.29
CA GLU A 140 -17.26 5.08 3.17
C GLU A 140 -16.61 4.96 4.55
N SER A 141 -16.43 3.75 5.06
CA SER A 141 -15.73 3.51 6.32
C SER A 141 -14.23 3.75 6.10
N ASP A 142 -13.81 5.00 6.24
CA ASP A 142 -12.39 5.32 6.29
C ASP A 142 -11.91 5.13 7.74
N TRP A 143 -11.00 4.17 7.96
CA TRP A 143 -10.39 3.91 9.27
C TRP A 143 -9.80 5.18 9.92
N ARG A 144 -9.48 6.21 9.14
CA ARG A 144 -9.03 7.51 9.63
C ARG A 144 -10.16 8.30 10.30
N GLN A 145 -11.40 8.04 9.92
CA GLN A 145 -12.58 8.74 10.47
C GLN A 145 -13.03 8.08 11.78
N ASP A 146 -13.19 6.75 11.82
CA ASP A 146 -13.61 6.02 13.01
C ASP A 146 -12.45 5.65 13.94
N GLY A 147 -11.20 5.76 13.46
CA GLY A 147 -9.99 5.45 14.20
C GLY A 147 -9.74 3.94 14.37
N ILE A 148 -10.44 3.08 13.61
CA ILE A 148 -10.33 1.62 13.68
C ILE A 148 -9.85 1.07 12.34
N LEU A 149 -8.63 0.55 12.27
CA LEU A 149 -8.11 -0.10 11.07
C LEU A 149 -8.58 -1.56 11.02
N LYS A 150 -9.42 -1.90 10.03
CA LYS A 150 -10.08 -3.19 9.89
C LYS A 150 -9.50 -3.95 8.69
N ILE A 151 -8.79 -5.03 8.94
CA ILE A 151 -8.09 -5.81 7.90
C ILE A 151 -8.47 -7.28 7.99
N LEU A 152 -8.91 -7.85 6.87
CA LEU A 152 -9.03 -9.30 6.69
C LEU A 152 -7.96 -9.80 5.73
N THR A 153 -7.21 -10.82 6.11
CA THR A 153 -6.38 -11.58 5.18
C THR A 153 -7.02 -12.94 4.90
N ILE A 154 -7.09 -13.32 3.62
CA ILE A 154 -7.51 -14.65 3.18
C ILE A 154 -6.25 -15.32 2.64
N GLY A 155 -5.72 -16.29 3.39
CA GLY A 155 -4.41 -16.83 3.07
C GLY A 155 -4.04 -18.13 3.79
N ASN A 156 -2.77 -18.25 4.04
CA ASN A 156 -2.12 -19.45 4.60
C ASN A 156 -1.02 -19.05 5.58
N SER A 157 0.01 -19.89 5.78
CA SER A 157 1.14 -19.57 6.67
C SER A 157 1.90 -18.29 6.32
N PHE A 158 1.85 -17.84 5.07
CA PHE A 158 2.45 -16.55 4.67
C PHE A 158 1.63 -15.36 5.19
N SER A 159 0.28 -15.45 5.20
CA SER A 159 -0.54 -14.42 5.84
C SER A 159 -0.33 -14.41 7.36
N ASP A 160 -0.13 -15.58 7.95
CA ASP A 160 0.19 -15.72 9.38
C ASP A 160 1.49 -14.99 9.74
N ASP A 161 2.55 -15.24 8.95
CA ASP A 161 3.83 -14.57 9.14
C ASP A 161 3.72 -13.04 8.95
N THR A 162 2.92 -12.59 7.98
CA THR A 162 2.69 -11.17 7.72
C THR A 162 1.91 -10.48 8.85
N MET A 163 0.87 -11.13 9.36
CA MET A 163 -0.10 -10.54 10.30
C MET A 163 0.38 -10.52 11.76
N GLU A 164 1.44 -11.26 12.10
CA GLU A 164 1.88 -11.44 13.49
C GLU A 164 2.03 -10.12 14.25
N TYR A 165 2.73 -9.15 13.67
CA TYR A 165 3.05 -7.89 14.34
C TYR A 165 2.21 -6.69 13.84
N VAL A 166 1.31 -6.90 12.86
CA VAL A 166 0.51 -5.80 12.27
C VAL A 166 -0.19 -4.95 13.32
N GLY A 167 -0.78 -5.58 14.34
CA GLY A 167 -1.48 -4.85 15.39
C GLY A 167 -0.58 -3.97 16.25
N ALA A 168 0.59 -4.47 16.64
CA ALA A 168 1.55 -3.73 17.44
C ALA A 168 2.20 -2.60 16.62
N ILE A 169 2.55 -2.88 15.36
CA ILE A 169 3.10 -1.91 14.41
C ILE A 169 2.09 -0.78 14.18
N ALA A 170 0.86 -1.09 13.82
CA ALA A 170 -0.19 -0.10 13.57
C ALA A 170 -0.40 0.83 14.77
N LYS A 171 -0.47 0.26 15.97
CA LYS A 171 -0.59 1.06 17.20
C LYS A 171 0.60 1.98 17.42
N SER A 172 1.83 1.51 17.18
CA SER A 172 3.05 2.28 17.42
C SER A 172 3.24 3.47 16.46
N ILE A 173 2.57 3.45 15.30
CA ILE A 173 2.56 4.56 14.33
C ILE A 173 1.29 5.44 14.42
N GLY A 174 0.50 5.29 15.49
CA GLY A 174 -0.62 6.18 15.81
C GLY A 174 -2.01 5.70 15.41
N VAL A 175 -2.17 4.46 14.90
CA VAL A 175 -3.51 3.86 14.71
C VAL A 175 -4.12 3.57 16.07
N LYS A 176 -5.28 4.16 16.38
CA LYS A 176 -5.89 4.07 17.71
C LYS A 176 -6.40 2.68 18.05
N ASN A 177 -7.15 2.08 17.13
CA ASN A 177 -7.76 0.76 17.29
C ASN A 177 -7.56 -0.09 16.06
N ILE A 178 -7.64 -1.41 16.25
CA ILE A 178 -7.52 -2.39 15.17
C ILE A 178 -8.63 -3.43 15.28
N SER A 179 -9.09 -3.94 14.13
CA SER A 179 -9.87 -5.17 14.00
C SER A 179 -9.21 -6.01 12.91
N LEU A 180 -8.45 -7.02 13.32
CA LEU A 180 -7.69 -7.87 12.42
C LEU A 180 -8.33 -9.25 12.31
N GLY A 181 -8.52 -9.72 11.09
CA GLY A 181 -8.92 -11.08 10.75
C GLY A 181 -7.85 -11.75 9.88
N ASN A 182 -7.54 -13.01 10.15
CA ASN A 182 -6.74 -13.85 9.27
C ASN A 182 -7.49 -15.18 9.06
N LEU A 183 -8.05 -15.34 7.87
CA LEU A 183 -8.72 -16.56 7.45
C LEU A 183 -7.67 -17.53 6.92
N TYR A 184 -7.24 -18.43 7.77
CA TYR A 184 -6.09 -19.30 7.58
C TYR A 184 -6.47 -20.72 7.18
N TYR A 185 -5.78 -21.25 6.17
CA TYR A 185 -5.69 -22.68 5.90
C TYR A 185 -4.29 -23.01 5.38
N GLY A 186 -3.60 -23.97 6.02
CA GLY A 186 -2.20 -24.30 5.75
C GLY A 186 -1.94 -24.63 4.27
N GLY A 187 -1.02 -23.93 3.63
CA GLY A 187 -0.65 -24.12 2.23
C GLY A 187 -1.72 -23.76 1.20
N CYS A 188 -2.85 -23.18 1.60
CA CYS A 188 -3.99 -22.90 0.71
C CYS A 188 -3.59 -22.05 -0.50
N SER A 189 -3.89 -22.54 -1.70
CA SER A 189 -3.74 -21.82 -2.96
C SER A 189 -5.02 -21.05 -3.30
N LEU A 190 -4.93 -20.10 -4.26
CA LEU A 190 -6.09 -19.40 -4.81
C LEU A 190 -7.16 -20.38 -5.33
N ASN A 191 -6.72 -21.46 -5.95
CA ASN A 191 -7.61 -22.49 -6.47
C ASN A 191 -8.38 -23.22 -5.35
N MET A 192 -7.68 -23.56 -4.26
CA MET A 192 -8.30 -24.14 -3.07
C MET A 192 -9.25 -23.15 -2.39
N HIS A 193 -8.83 -21.89 -2.21
CA HIS A 193 -9.67 -20.84 -1.65
C HIS A 193 -10.98 -20.70 -2.45
N TYR A 194 -10.89 -20.65 -3.78
CA TYR A 194 -12.06 -20.55 -4.65
C TYR A 194 -12.99 -21.75 -4.50
N ASN A 195 -12.45 -22.98 -4.49
CA ASN A 195 -13.23 -24.19 -4.32
C ASN A 195 -13.93 -24.24 -2.95
N TYR A 196 -13.24 -23.85 -1.88
CA TYR A 196 -13.82 -23.77 -0.53
C TYR A 196 -14.89 -22.69 -0.43
N ALA A 197 -14.71 -21.56 -1.12
CA ALA A 197 -15.70 -20.50 -1.18
C ALA A 197 -16.98 -20.95 -1.88
N LEU A 198 -16.88 -21.63 -3.04
CA LEU A 198 -18.03 -22.15 -3.79
C LEU A 198 -18.86 -23.15 -2.98
N ASN A 199 -18.20 -24.02 -2.24
CA ASN A 199 -18.83 -25.07 -1.44
C ASN A 199 -19.20 -24.62 -0.02
N ASN A 200 -18.94 -23.36 0.30
CA ASN A 200 -19.07 -22.80 1.66
C ASN A 200 -18.47 -23.73 2.74
N SER A 201 -17.26 -24.24 2.46
CA SER A 201 -16.60 -25.27 3.25
C SER A 201 -16.09 -24.68 4.59
N PRO A 202 -16.44 -25.28 5.76
CA PRO A 202 -16.03 -24.82 7.07
C PRO A 202 -14.65 -25.36 7.45
N VAL A 203 -13.62 -25.04 6.65
CA VAL A 203 -12.28 -25.65 6.75
C VAL A 203 -11.24 -24.74 7.37
N TYR A 204 -11.57 -23.46 7.54
CA TYR A 204 -10.60 -22.46 7.97
C TYR A 204 -10.47 -22.34 9.48
N ASP A 205 -9.27 -21.99 9.92
CA ASP A 205 -9.02 -21.34 11.20
C ASP A 205 -9.17 -19.82 11.00
N TYR A 206 -10.19 -19.25 11.59
CA TYR A 206 -10.40 -17.80 11.59
C TYR A 206 -9.76 -17.20 12.84
N ARG A 207 -8.66 -16.50 12.64
CA ARG A 207 -7.87 -15.86 13.68
C ARG A 207 -8.21 -14.38 13.74
N THR A 208 -8.49 -13.87 14.93
CA THR A 208 -8.88 -12.48 15.15
C THR A 208 -8.04 -11.81 16.21
N ASN A 209 -7.77 -10.51 16.07
CA ASN A 209 -7.08 -9.69 17.05
C ASN A 209 -7.66 -8.27 17.06
N THR A 210 -8.25 -7.87 18.17
CA THR A 210 -8.79 -6.52 18.41
C THR A 210 -7.91 -5.73 19.39
N GLY A 211 -6.62 -6.09 19.50
CA GLY A 211 -5.65 -5.42 20.36
C GLY A 211 -5.31 -6.17 21.65
N ASN A 212 -5.95 -7.31 21.92
CA ASN A 212 -5.75 -8.14 23.10
C ASN A 212 -5.10 -9.51 22.77
N GLY A 213 -4.34 -9.57 21.67
CA GLY A 213 -3.73 -10.79 21.16
C GLY A 213 -4.66 -11.61 20.26
N TRP A 214 -4.08 -12.61 19.63
CA TRP A 214 -4.77 -13.47 18.67
C TRP A 214 -5.68 -14.51 19.36
N ARG A 215 -6.87 -14.70 18.79
CA ARG A 215 -7.82 -15.75 19.15
C ARG A 215 -8.17 -16.53 17.89
N THR A 216 -8.37 -17.84 18.00
CA THR A 216 -8.69 -18.73 16.87
C THR A 216 -10.03 -19.39 17.06
N LYS A 217 -10.87 -19.37 16.00
CA LYS A 217 -12.09 -20.15 15.85
C LYS A 217 -11.90 -21.07 14.64
N SER A 218 -11.85 -22.38 14.86
CA SER A 218 -11.73 -23.39 13.81
C SER A 218 -13.10 -23.71 13.18
N GLY A 219 -13.07 -24.27 11.97
CA GLY A 219 -14.27 -24.70 11.26
C GLY A 219 -15.10 -23.53 10.74
N CYS A 220 -14.44 -22.43 10.35
CA CYS A 220 -15.11 -21.29 9.73
C CYS A 220 -15.14 -21.40 8.22
N THR A 221 -16.14 -20.77 7.61
CA THR A 221 -16.24 -20.57 6.16
C THR A 221 -15.65 -19.21 5.76
N MET A 222 -15.32 -19.06 4.48
CA MET A 222 -14.87 -17.76 3.96
C MET A 222 -15.98 -16.70 4.06
N GLN A 223 -17.21 -17.09 3.85
CA GLN A 223 -18.35 -16.19 3.96
C GLN A 223 -18.49 -15.64 5.39
N GLU A 224 -18.36 -16.49 6.42
CA GLU A 224 -18.43 -16.04 7.82
C GLU A 224 -17.35 -14.99 8.14
N ALA A 225 -16.11 -15.18 7.67
CA ALA A 225 -15.03 -14.23 7.91
C ALA A 225 -15.23 -12.90 7.17
N ILE A 226 -15.71 -12.94 5.93
CA ILE A 226 -16.00 -11.72 5.16
C ILE A 226 -17.12 -10.90 5.81
N LEU A 227 -18.16 -11.55 6.31
CA LEU A 227 -19.33 -10.91 6.93
C LEU A 227 -19.13 -10.56 8.42
N ALA A 228 -17.98 -10.90 9.00
CA ALA A 228 -17.74 -10.68 10.43
C ALA A 228 -17.53 -9.21 10.79
N GLU A 229 -17.13 -8.37 9.84
CA GLU A 229 -16.83 -6.95 10.02
C GLU A 229 -17.01 -6.20 8.68
N ASN A 230 -17.22 -4.90 8.73
CA ASN A 230 -17.11 -4.02 7.58
C ASN A 230 -15.62 -3.69 7.38
N TRP A 231 -14.93 -4.54 6.65
CA TRP A 231 -13.49 -4.47 6.45
C TRP A 231 -13.09 -3.25 5.62
N ASP A 232 -12.05 -2.52 6.04
CA ASP A 232 -11.42 -1.49 5.20
C ASP A 232 -10.61 -2.14 4.08
N PHE A 233 -9.88 -3.21 4.43
CA PHE A 233 -9.03 -3.94 3.50
C PHE A 233 -9.26 -5.45 3.58
N ILE A 234 -9.38 -6.09 2.41
CA ILE A 234 -9.36 -7.55 2.30
C ILE A 234 -8.16 -7.95 1.44
N SER A 235 -7.21 -8.66 2.02
CA SER A 235 -5.97 -9.08 1.37
C SER A 235 -6.06 -10.49 0.82
N LEU A 236 -5.65 -10.66 -0.42
CA LEU A 236 -5.42 -11.95 -1.06
C LEU A 236 -3.93 -12.17 -1.29
N GLN A 237 -3.55 -13.43 -1.44
CA GLN A 237 -2.20 -13.88 -1.79
C GLN A 237 -2.24 -15.24 -2.48
N GLN A 238 -1.15 -15.66 -3.11
CA GLN A 238 -1.02 -17.02 -3.63
C GLN A 238 -0.39 -17.96 -2.59
N GLY A 239 -0.81 -19.20 -2.58
CA GLY A 239 -0.22 -20.30 -1.85
C GLY A 239 0.34 -21.39 -2.76
N THR A 240 0.80 -22.49 -2.18
CA THR A 240 1.47 -23.60 -2.89
C THR A 240 0.74 -24.93 -2.82
N GLY A 241 -0.43 -24.99 -2.18
CA GLY A 241 -1.27 -26.21 -2.14
C GLY A 241 -1.73 -26.60 -3.54
N ASP A 242 -2.16 -27.86 -3.69
CA ASP A 242 -2.65 -28.46 -4.94
C ASP A 242 -1.68 -28.35 -6.15
N GLY A 243 -0.38 -28.21 -5.89
CA GLY A 243 0.64 -28.02 -6.93
C GLY A 243 0.74 -26.60 -7.49
N SER A 244 0.01 -25.64 -6.92
CA SER A 244 0.15 -24.21 -7.24
C SER A 244 1.51 -23.68 -6.86
N ARG A 245 1.99 -22.67 -7.59
CA ARG A 245 3.27 -21.98 -7.33
C ARG A 245 3.12 -20.48 -7.55
N PHE A 246 3.80 -19.69 -6.73
CA PHE A 246 3.80 -18.21 -6.83
C PHE A 246 4.30 -17.71 -8.18
N THR A 247 5.16 -18.47 -8.82
CA THR A 247 5.89 -18.11 -10.05
C THR A 247 5.24 -18.63 -11.32
N ARG A 248 4.05 -19.22 -11.22
CA ARG A 248 3.34 -19.80 -12.37
C ARG A 248 2.04 -19.07 -12.65
N PRO A 249 1.87 -18.39 -13.81
CA PRO A 249 0.63 -17.73 -14.20
C PRO A 249 -0.61 -18.62 -14.08
N GLN A 250 -0.49 -19.89 -14.45
CA GLN A 250 -1.60 -20.86 -14.39
C GLN A 250 -2.16 -21.08 -12.97
N SER A 251 -1.35 -20.83 -11.94
CA SER A 251 -1.78 -20.93 -10.55
C SER A 251 -2.71 -19.77 -10.13
N TYR A 252 -2.91 -18.77 -10.98
CA TYR A 252 -3.79 -17.62 -10.78
C TYR A 252 -5.11 -17.71 -11.54
N ALA A 253 -5.37 -18.82 -12.24
CA ALA A 253 -6.53 -19.00 -13.11
C ALA A 253 -7.91 -18.76 -12.43
N ASN A 254 -8.00 -18.91 -11.11
CA ASN A 254 -9.20 -18.64 -10.34
C ASN A 254 -9.17 -17.32 -9.57
N LEU A 255 -8.17 -16.45 -9.78
CA LEU A 255 -8.05 -15.18 -9.06
C LEU A 255 -9.26 -14.27 -9.31
N SER A 256 -9.61 -14.01 -10.56
CA SER A 256 -10.78 -13.19 -10.92
C SER A 256 -12.07 -13.71 -10.27
N LYS A 257 -12.30 -15.03 -10.34
CA LYS A 257 -13.50 -15.64 -9.74
C LYS A 257 -13.53 -15.54 -8.22
N LEU A 258 -12.37 -15.63 -7.55
CA LEU A 258 -12.25 -15.43 -6.11
C LEU A 258 -12.51 -13.98 -5.73
N ILE A 259 -11.98 -13.04 -6.50
CA ILE A 259 -12.26 -11.60 -6.39
C ILE A 259 -13.76 -11.34 -6.48
N ASP A 260 -14.42 -11.85 -7.51
CA ASP A 260 -15.87 -11.71 -7.69
C ASP A 260 -16.67 -12.27 -6.50
N TYR A 261 -16.24 -13.44 -5.98
CA TYR A 261 -16.88 -14.01 -4.78
C TYR A 261 -16.72 -13.11 -3.56
N VAL A 262 -15.51 -12.58 -3.32
CA VAL A 262 -15.23 -11.71 -2.17
C VAL A 262 -16.02 -10.40 -2.28
N LYS A 263 -15.96 -9.73 -3.44
CA LYS A 263 -16.70 -8.47 -3.69
C LYS A 263 -18.20 -8.61 -3.54
N LYS A 264 -18.76 -9.75 -3.96
CA LYS A 264 -20.21 -10.03 -3.80
C LYS A 264 -20.64 -10.16 -2.35
N LYS A 265 -19.73 -10.50 -1.43
CA LYS A 265 -20.02 -10.76 -0.02
C LYS A 265 -19.55 -9.66 0.90
N ALA A 266 -18.45 -9.01 0.57
CA ALA A 266 -17.89 -7.92 1.35
C ALA A 266 -18.74 -6.65 1.28
N ASP A 267 -18.56 -5.76 2.24
CA ASP A 267 -19.04 -4.39 2.14
C ASP A 267 -18.47 -3.71 0.89
N LYS A 268 -19.26 -2.83 0.26
CA LYS A 268 -18.86 -2.15 -0.97
C LYS A 268 -17.66 -1.22 -0.79
N SER A 269 -17.44 -0.73 0.43
CA SER A 269 -16.28 0.11 0.78
C SER A 269 -14.99 -0.67 0.95
N ALA A 270 -15.05 -2.00 1.11
CA ALA A 270 -13.88 -2.83 1.31
C ALA A 270 -12.93 -2.79 0.10
N GLN A 271 -11.69 -2.40 0.34
CA GLN A 271 -10.65 -2.35 -0.68
C GLN A 271 -9.94 -3.71 -0.78
N LEU A 272 -9.93 -4.29 -1.99
CA LEU A 272 -9.17 -5.52 -2.22
C LEU A 272 -7.71 -5.20 -2.49
N ILE A 273 -6.82 -5.89 -1.80
CA ILE A 273 -5.39 -5.73 -1.92
C ILE A 273 -4.70 -7.07 -2.14
N TRP A 274 -3.50 -7.01 -2.66
CA TRP A 274 -2.63 -8.17 -2.84
C TRP A 274 -1.40 -8.10 -1.94
N ASN A 275 -1.13 -9.15 -1.17
CA ASN A 275 0.14 -9.30 -0.49
C ASN A 275 1.11 -10.10 -1.36
N MET A 276 2.08 -9.44 -1.96
CA MET A 276 3.12 -10.09 -2.74
C MET A 276 4.08 -10.84 -1.81
N THR A 277 4.01 -12.15 -1.84
CA THR A 277 4.85 -13.03 -1.02
C THR A 277 6.31 -13.01 -1.47
N TRP A 278 7.19 -13.62 -0.70
CA TRP A 278 8.64 -13.61 -0.88
C TRP A 278 9.14 -14.91 -1.49
N SER A 279 10.36 -14.89 -2.04
CA SER A 279 11.06 -16.07 -2.51
C SER A 279 11.57 -16.93 -1.36
N ASP A 280 11.71 -18.22 -1.60
CA ASP A 280 12.35 -19.15 -0.67
C ASP A 280 13.83 -18.74 -0.43
N GLN A 281 14.41 -19.19 0.66
CA GLN A 281 15.83 -19.07 0.95
C GLN A 281 16.65 -19.93 -0.02
N GLY A 282 17.78 -19.43 -0.48
CA GLY A 282 18.60 -20.12 -1.47
C GLY A 282 19.09 -21.53 -1.05
N THR A 283 19.25 -21.77 0.23
CA THR A 283 19.63 -23.05 0.80
C THR A 283 18.48 -24.01 1.06
N SER A 284 17.24 -23.61 0.79
CA SER A 284 16.05 -24.45 0.95
C SER A 284 16.07 -25.64 -0.02
N THR A 285 15.54 -26.77 0.43
CA THR A 285 15.44 -28.00 -0.38
C THR A 285 14.07 -28.13 -1.06
N ARG A 286 13.24 -27.08 -1.04
CA ARG A 286 11.92 -27.10 -1.67
C ARG A 286 12.03 -27.14 -3.20
N PRO A 287 11.11 -27.85 -3.89
CA PRO A 287 11.11 -27.93 -5.35
C PRO A 287 11.00 -26.56 -6.05
N GLU A 288 10.37 -25.56 -5.39
CA GLU A 288 10.25 -24.20 -5.90
C GLU A 288 11.61 -23.57 -6.15
N ILE A 289 12.42 -23.42 -5.10
CA ILE A 289 13.72 -22.75 -5.18
C ILE A 289 14.74 -23.60 -5.96
N LEU A 290 14.63 -24.92 -5.86
CA LEU A 290 15.50 -25.84 -6.63
C LEU A 290 15.29 -25.67 -8.15
N SER A 291 14.09 -25.29 -8.60
CA SER A 291 13.84 -24.97 -10.02
C SER A 291 14.57 -23.70 -10.49
N TYR A 292 15.09 -22.91 -9.57
CA TYR A 292 15.94 -21.72 -9.81
C TYR A 292 17.41 -21.95 -9.41
N ASN A 293 17.84 -23.20 -9.21
CA ASN A 293 19.19 -23.57 -8.77
C ASN A 293 19.62 -22.93 -7.44
N GLY A 294 18.68 -22.73 -6.51
CA GLY A 294 18.95 -22.07 -5.24
C GLY A 294 19.07 -20.53 -5.33
N ASP A 295 18.75 -19.94 -6.46
CA ASP A 295 18.85 -18.49 -6.66
C ASP A 295 17.55 -17.79 -6.22
N SER A 296 17.56 -17.26 -5.00
CA SER A 296 16.40 -16.56 -4.41
C SER A 296 16.04 -15.27 -5.15
N LEU A 297 17.03 -14.62 -5.79
CA LEU A 297 16.78 -13.41 -6.59
C LEU A 297 16.01 -13.75 -7.87
N LYS A 298 16.41 -14.80 -8.59
CA LYS A 298 15.68 -15.24 -9.79
C LYS A 298 14.27 -15.70 -9.47
N MET A 299 14.08 -16.40 -8.35
CA MET A 299 12.73 -16.78 -7.91
C MET A 299 11.89 -15.52 -7.60
N TYR A 300 12.45 -14.53 -6.90
CA TYR A 300 11.80 -13.25 -6.64
C TYR A 300 11.42 -12.50 -7.94
N GLU A 301 12.34 -12.38 -8.88
CA GLU A 301 12.08 -11.74 -10.18
C GLU A 301 10.90 -12.41 -10.91
N LYS A 302 10.79 -13.74 -10.82
CA LYS A 302 9.66 -14.47 -11.39
C LYS A 302 8.35 -14.28 -10.63
N ILE A 303 8.40 -14.10 -9.30
CA ILE A 303 7.22 -13.69 -8.51
C ILE A 303 6.75 -12.31 -8.98
N VAL A 304 7.65 -11.35 -9.11
CA VAL A 304 7.34 -10.00 -9.60
C VAL A 304 6.73 -10.03 -11.01
N GLU A 305 7.32 -10.77 -11.93
CA GLU A 305 6.80 -10.95 -13.29
C GLU A 305 5.37 -11.48 -13.26
N THR A 306 5.12 -12.52 -12.45
CA THR A 306 3.79 -13.14 -12.34
C THR A 306 2.77 -12.21 -11.68
N VAL A 307 3.17 -11.45 -10.66
CA VAL A 307 2.29 -10.43 -10.06
C VAL A 307 1.93 -9.34 -11.08
N LYS A 308 2.90 -8.90 -11.89
CA LYS A 308 2.64 -7.91 -12.95
C LYS A 308 1.67 -8.43 -14.01
N SER A 309 1.79 -9.69 -14.43
CA SER A 309 0.93 -10.25 -15.47
C SER A 309 -0.46 -10.65 -14.97
N GLU A 310 -0.56 -11.22 -13.77
CA GLU A 310 -1.78 -11.84 -13.28
C GLU A 310 -2.56 -10.99 -12.28
N VAL A 311 -1.85 -10.21 -11.44
CA VAL A 311 -2.48 -9.46 -10.35
C VAL A 311 -2.75 -8.02 -10.75
N LEU A 312 -1.77 -7.32 -11.35
CA LEU A 312 -1.97 -5.94 -11.79
C LEU A 312 -2.92 -5.81 -12.99
N ALA A 313 -3.28 -6.92 -13.62
CA ALA A 313 -4.34 -6.98 -14.62
C ALA A 313 -5.77 -6.98 -14.00
N MET A 314 -5.89 -7.18 -12.68
CA MET A 314 -7.16 -7.16 -11.95
C MET A 314 -7.42 -5.74 -11.43
N GLU A 315 -8.33 -5.00 -12.07
CA GLU A 315 -8.67 -3.61 -11.69
C GLU A 315 -9.21 -3.50 -10.26
N GLU A 316 -9.78 -4.59 -9.74
CA GLU A 316 -10.30 -4.67 -8.38
C GLU A 316 -9.22 -4.70 -7.30
N ILE A 317 -8.00 -5.08 -7.63
CA ILE A 317 -6.86 -5.04 -6.70
C ILE A 317 -6.28 -3.63 -6.71
N VAL A 318 -6.67 -2.84 -5.73
CA VAL A 318 -6.30 -1.40 -5.67
C VAL A 318 -4.89 -1.14 -5.16
N LEU A 319 -4.27 -2.14 -4.52
CA LEU A 319 -2.95 -2.00 -3.90
C LEU A 319 -2.23 -3.35 -3.86
N VAL A 320 -0.93 -3.34 -4.10
CA VAL A 320 -0.02 -4.47 -3.83
C VAL A 320 0.91 -4.10 -2.67
N SER A 321 0.86 -4.86 -1.57
CA SER A 321 1.89 -4.80 -0.54
C SER A 321 3.16 -5.47 -1.04
N PRO A 322 4.29 -4.76 -1.18
CA PRO A 322 5.51 -5.30 -1.78
C PRO A 322 6.37 -6.08 -0.77
N THR A 323 5.75 -6.95 0.02
CA THR A 323 6.42 -7.69 1.11
C THR A 323 7.59 -8.51 0.59
N GLY A 324 7.45 -9.20 -0.55
CA GLY A 324 8.54 -9.95 -1.17
C GLY A 324 9.72 -9.07 -1.57
N THR A 325 9.47 -7.83 -2.01
CA THR A 325 10.53 -6.87 -2.33
C THR A 325 11.27 -6.41 -1.07
N ALA A 326 10.55 -6.11 0.01
CA ALA A 326 11.18 -5.71 1.27
C ALA A 326 12.08 -6.83 1.84
N ILE A 327 11.61 -8.08 1.79
CA ILE A 327 12.43 -9.24 2.17
C ILE A 327 13.67 -9.36 1.29
N GLN A 328 13.52 -9.16 -0.03
CA GLN A 328 14.66 -9.24 -0.95
C GLN A 328 15.65 -8.08 -0.78
N ASN A 329 15.16 -6.87 -0.48
CA ASN A 329 16.01 -5.73 -0.12
C ASN A 329 16.85 -6.04 1.13
N ALA A 330 16.22 -6.54 2.20
CA ALA A 330 16.90 -6.89 3.44
C ALA A 330 17.98 -7.96 3.26
N ARG A 331 17.78 -8.91 2.34
CA ARG A 331 18.79 -9.92 1.98
C ARG A 331 20.08 -9.33 1.42
N THR A 332 20.06 -8.10 0.90
CA THR A 332 21.24 -7.42 0.37
C THR A 332 22.10 -6.74 1.46
N SER A 333 21.62 -6.71 2.71
CA SER A 333 22.34 -6.18 3.86
C SER A 333 23.23 -7.23 4.53
N PHE A 334 23.87 -6.84 5.66
CA PHE A 334 24.60 -7.79 6.51
C PHE A 334 23.74 -8.94 7.06
N VAL A 335 22.41 -8.79 7.05
CA VAL A 335 21.48 -9.84 7.47
C VAL A 335 21.55 -11.06 6.52
N GLY A 336 21.82 -10.81 5.23
CA GLY A 336 21.91 -11.86 4.24
C GLY A 336 20.63 -12.69 4.09
N ASP A 337 20.78 -13.92 3.61
CA ASP A 337 19.63 -14.82 3.38
C ASP A 337 19.26 -15.65 4.62
N THR A 338 19.02 -14.96 5.77
CA THR A 338 18.69 -15.59 7.06
C THR A 338 17.27 -15.27 7.56
N LEU A 339 16.44 -14.70 6.70
CA LEU A 339 15.11 -14.18 7.06
C LEU A 339 14.03 -15.26 7.17
N THR A 340 14.38 -16.54 6.98
CA THR A 340 13.43 -17.65 7.11
C THR A 340 13.85 -18.61 8.22
N ARG A 341 12.87 -19.34 8.82
CA ARG A 341 13.11 -20.32 9.88
C ARG A 341 13.28 -21.76 9.36
N ASP A 342 12.78 -22.05 8.17
CA ASP A 342 12.74 -23.38 7.57
C ASP A 342 12.96 -23.36 6.05
N GLY A 343 13.53 -22.26 5.56
CA GLY A 343 13.82 -22.06 4.15
C GLY A 343 12.72 -21.34 3.34
N TYR A 344 11.54 -21.07 3.92
CA TYR A 344 10.45 -20.36 3.22
C TYR A 344 9.50 -19.61 4.15
N HIS A 345 9.18 -20.09 5.35
CA HIS A 345 8.46 -19.30 6.33
C HIS A 345 9.40 -18.28 6.98
N LEU A 346 8.92 -17.08 7.23
CA LEU A 346 9.73 -16.02 7.80
C LEU A 346 10.22 -16.36 9.23
N SER A 347 11.41 -15.88 9.56
CA SER A 347 11.93 -15.94 10.92
C SER A 347 10.98 -15.20 11.88
N TYR A 348 10.83 -15.74 13.09
CA TYR A 348 9.84 -15.25 14.05
C TYR A 348 10.02 -13.77 14.42
N ALA A 349 11.24 -13.29 14.51
CA ALA A 349 11.51 -11.89 14.81
C ALA A 349 11.61 -11.05 13.52
N LEU A 350 12.78 -11.00 12.89
CA LEU A 350 13.09 -10.00 11.86
C LEU A 350 12.26 -10.19 10.58
N GLY A 351 12.12 -11.43 10.09
CA GLY A 351 11.36 -11.67 8.86
C GLY A 351 9.89 -11.26 8.98
N ARG A 352 9.22 -11.68 10.08
CA ARG A 352 7.83 -11.29 10.38
C ARG A 352 7.70 -9.78 10.61
N TYR A 353 8.71 -9.15 11.22
CA TYR A 353 8.71 -7.72 11.45
C TYR A 353 8.77 -6.93 10.14
N ILE A 354 9.67 -7.29 9.22
CA ILE A 354 9.74 -6.68 7.89
C ILE A 354 8.41 -6.86 7.14
N ALA A 355 7.82 -8.05 7.16
CA ALA A 355 6.55 -8.31 6.50
C ALA A 355 5.41 -7.47 7.07
N GLY A 356 5.27 -7.42 8.40
CA GLY A 356 4.26 -6.60 9.08
C GLY A 356 4.44 -5.11 8.84
N LEU A 357 5.69 -4.60 8.89
CA LEU A 357 6.02 -3.22 8.56
C LEU A 357 5.60 -2.86 7.14
N THR A 358 5.98 -3.70 6.16
CA THR A 358 5.64 -3.47 4.76
C THR A 358 4.12 -3.42 4.57
N PHE A 359 3.42 -4.37 5.17
CA PHE A 359 1.98 -4.48 5.06
C PHE A 359 1.28 -3.25 5.65
N VAL A 360 1.60 -2.88 6.89
CA VAL A 360 1.02 -1.70 7.54
C VAL A 360 1.37 -0.42 6.78
N ARG A 361 2.63 -0.24 6.38
CA ARG A 361 3.08 0.94 5.63
C ARG A 361 2.36 1.09 4.29
N ALA A 362 2.19 -0.03 3.57
CA ALA A 362 1.47 -0.05 2.30
C ALA A 362 -0.01 0.35 2.47
N LEU A 363 -0.70 -0.19 3.48
CA LEU A 363 -2.12 0.05 3.71
C LEU A 363 -2.42 1.44 4.27
N THR A 364 -1.60 1.90 5.21
CA THR A 364 -1.88 3.15 5.93
C THR A 364 -1.27 4.38 5.29
N GLY A 365 -0.18 4.21 4.54
CA GLY A 365 0.65 5.31 4.06
C GLY A 365 1.43 6.04 5.17
N LEU A 366 1.26 5.65 6.45
CA LEU A 366 1.92 6.30 7.57
C LEU A 366 3.42 5.99 7.60
N PRO A 367 4.29 6.94 7.96
CA PRO A 367 5.73 6.72 8.07
C PRO A 367 6.05 5.73 9.20
N ILE A 368 7.15 4.97 9.03
CA ILE A 368 7.64 3.99 9.99
C ILE A 368 9.02 4.34 10.55
N ASP A 369 9.57 5.50 10.17
CA ASP A 369 10.96 5.89 10.51
C ASP A 369 11.16 6.08 12.02
N GLU A 370 10.13 6.49 12.74
CA GLU A 370 10.12 6.70 14.18
C GLU A 370 9.25 5.66 14.92
N ILE A 371 9.20 4.43 14.38
CA ILE A 371 8.37 3.39 14.98
C ILE A 371 8.83 3.00 16.38
N GLY A 372 7.92 3.08 17.36
CA GLY A 372 8.20 2.74 18.76
C GLY A 372 8.17 1.24 19.08
N PHE A 373 7.70 0.40 18.15
CA PHE A 373 7.61 -1.05 18.35
C PHE A 373 8.71 -1.79 17.61
N ILE A 374 9.55 -2.50 18.34
CA ILE A 374 10.54 -3.46 17.83
C ILE A 374 10.33 -4.79 18.56
N PRO A 375 10.13 -5.91 17.83
CA PRO A 375 10.00 -7.22 18.46
C PRO A 375 11.23 -7.62 19.25
N GLN A 376 11.02 -8.40 20.30
CA GLN A 376 12.12 -8.94 21.10
C GLN A 376 13.09 -9.76 20.23
N GLY A 377 14.38 -9.59 20.44
CA GLY A 377 15.45 -10.28 19.71
C GLY A 377 15.91 -9.58 18.43
N ILE A 378 15.38 -8.41 18.14
CA ILE A 378 15.89 -7.52 17.07
C ILE A 378 16.70 -6.40 17.71
N ASN A 379 17.97 -6.24 17.29
CA ASN A 379 18.79 -5.11 17.70
C ASN A 379 18.56 -3.89 16.78
N ASP A 380 19.11 -2.73 17.18
CA ASP A 380 18.89 -1.47 16.47
C ASP A 380 19.37 -1.50 15.01
N ASP A 381 20.49 -2.18 14.73
CA ASP A 381 21.01 -2.29 13.36
C ASP A 381 20.05 -3.12 12.46
N ALA A 382 19.55 -4.23 12.97
CA ALA A 382 18.58 -5.06 12.24
C ALA A 382 17.22 -4.35 12.08
N ALA A 383 16.82 -3.54 13.06
CA ALA A 383 15.63 -2.70 12.95
C ALA A 383 15.82 -1.60 11.89
N ALA A 384 17.00 -0.98 11.80
CA ALA A 384 17.33 -0.02 10.76
C ALA A 384 17.30 -0.65 9.36
N VAL A 385 17.84 -1.87 9.18
CA VAL A 385 17.71 -2.65 7.95
C VAL A 385 16.25 -2.89 7.59
N ALA A 386 15.41 -3.25 8.58
CA ALA A 386 13.99 -3.49 8.33
C ALA A 386 13.29 -2.22 7.82
N ILE A 387 13.48 -1.08 8.48
CA ILE A 387 12.89 0.21 8.10
C ILE A 387 13.35 0.64 6.70
N GLU A 388 14.66 0.58 6.43
CA GLU A 388 15.22 0.90 5.12
C GLU A 388 14.63 0.01 4.02
N SER A 389 14.64 -1.31 4.25
CA SER A 389 14.16 -2.30 3.27
C SER A 389 12.70 -2.09 2.91
N VAL A 390 11.87 -1.75 3.90
CA VAL A 390 10.45 -1.45 3.70
C VAL A 390 10.27 -0.14 2.95
N ASN A 391 10.92 0.95 3.36
CA ASN A 391 10.81 2.24 2.68
C ASN A 391 11.25 2.15 1.22
N ASN A 392 12.33 1.43 0.94
CA ASN A 392 12.80 1.17 -0.42
C ASN A 392 11.79 0.32 -1.23
N ALA A 393 11.17 -0.68 -0.60
CA ALA A 393 10.16 -1.51 -1.27
C ALA A 393 8.87 -0.73 -1.58
N ILE A 394 8.43 0.17 -0.70
CA ILE A 394 7.29 1.05 -0.96
C ILE A 394 7.58 2.00 -2.13
N GLN A 395 8.80 2.52 -2.23
CA GLN A 395 9.20 3.41 -3.33
C GLN A 395 9.38 2.66 -4.65
N LYS A 396 9.90 1.43 -4.62
CA LYS A 396 10.17 0.57 -5.79
C LYS A 396 9.59 -0.83 -5.57
N PRO A 397 8.26 -0.99 -5.67
CA PRO A 397 7.57 -2.20 -5.23
C PRO A 397 7.95 -3.47 -6.00
N TYR A 398 8.54 -3.35 -7.18
CA TYR A 398 8.87 -4.47 -8.08
C TYR A 398 10.33 -4.51 -8.47
N GLN A 399 11.20 -3.88 -7.67
CA GLN A 399 12.64 -3.81 -7.94
C GLN A 399 13.42 -3.87 -6.64
N VAL A 400 14.45 -4.71 -6.62
CA VAL A 400 15.40 -4.75 -5.49
C VAL A 400 16.19 -3.45 -5.42
N THR A 401 16.25 -2.90 -4.22
CA THR A 401 17.15 -1.77 -3.88
C THR A 401 18.18 -2.27 -2.88
N PRO A 402 19.46 -2.31 -3.22
CA PRO A 402 20.51 -2.73 -2.31
C PRO A 402 20.52 -1.89 -1.03
N SER A 403 20.72 -2.56 0.11
CA SER A 403 20.86 -1.91 1.41
C SER A 403 22.17 -1.14 1.52
N ILE A 404 22.17 -0.05 2.29
CA ILE A 404 23.40 0.65 2.68
C ILE A 404 24.06 0.00 3.91
N PHE A 405 23.38 -0.90 4.60
CA PHE A 405 23.88 -1.66 5.75
C PHE A 405 24.56 -2.97 5.28
N THR A 406 25.80 -2.89 4.84
CA THR A 406 26.58 -4.05 4.34
C THR A 406 27.51 -4.65 5.38
#